data_8cd6b37cbb1e2614ebb39fb437e95879
#
_entry.id   8cd6b37cbb1e2614ebb39fb437e95879
#
_cell.length_a   1.000
_cell.length_b   1.000
_cell.length_c   1.000
_cell.angle_alpha   90.00
_cell.angle_beta   90.00
_cell.angle_gamma   90.00
#
_symmetry.space_group_name_H-M   'P 1'
#
loop_
_entity.id
_entity.type
_entity.pdbx_description
1 polymer ?
#
loop_
_entity_poly.entity_id
_entity_poly.type
_entity_poly.pdbx_seq_one_letter_code
_entity_poly.pdbx_strand_id
1 'polypeptide(L)'
;MSNKTRSQLMILCEDKAQLDFIKGYCKEAGWDNRAIISQDLCPAGSQSAEQWVRERFEKTLRTFRGKYGQGRSVVLLVMIDGDKFSVSERKKQLQQNVQCTAQEPVAIFVPKRNIQSWMAFLDGDFENEEQDYKQKYQRQSPNSKYGRNLRKFCLSSSPEKLPASLEDACKEWGRIDRL
;
A
#
# COMPACT_ATOMS: atom_id res chain seq x y z
N MET A 1 0.88 26.74 -14.10
CA MET A 1 0.90 25.56 -13.20
C MET A 1 2.05 24.68 -13.62
N SER A 2 3.06 24.51 -12.78
CA SER A 2 4.22 23.66 -13.06
C SER A 2 3.74 22.20 -13.14
N ASN A 3 3.79 21.61 -14.32
CA ASN A 3 3.69 20.16 -14.49
C ASN A 3 4.94 19.53 -13.82
N LYS A 4 4.87 19.31 -12.51
CA LYS A 4 5.83 18.41 -11.87
C LYS A 4 5.65 17.07 -12.55
N THR A 5 6.63 16.65 -13.32
CA THR A 5 6.73 15.29 -13.84
C THR A 5 6.77 14.38 -12.60
N ARG A 6 5.62 13.80 -12.26
CA ARG A 6 5.53 12.96 -11.06
C ARG A 6 6.32 11.69 -11.29
N SER A 7 6.85 11.18 -10.20
CA SER A 7 7.57 9.90 -10.18
C SER A 7 6.76 8.78 -10.82
N GLN A 8 7.44 7.86 -11.47
CA GLN A 8 6.86 6.61 -11.94
C GLN A 8 6.56 5.69 -10.75
N LEU A 9 5.54 4.85 -10.87
CA LEU A 9 5.09 3.95 -9.81
C LEU A 9 5.34 2.49 -10.20
N MET A 10 5.92 1.73 -9.28
CA MET A 10 5.93 0.28 -9.29
C MET A 10 5.06 -0.20 -8.12
N ILE A 11 4.19 -1.18 -8.35
CA ILE A 11 3.27 -1.69 -7.33
C ILE A 11 3.45 -3.19 -7.20
N LEU A 12 3.59 -3.67 -5.96
CA LEU A 12 3.58 -5.08 -5.59
C LEU A 12 2.52 -5.29 -4.51
N CYS A 13 1.53 -6.16 -4.75
CA CYS A 13 0.48 -6.43 -3.78
C CYS A 13 -0.14 -7.83 -3.96
N GLU A 14 -0.98 -8.23 -3.01
CA GLU A 14 -1.54 -9.57 -3.00
C GLU A 14 -2.65 -9.77 -4.04
N ASP A 15 -3.54 -8.81 -4.16
CA ASP A 15 -4.74 -8.97 -4.96
C ASP A 15 -5.23 -7.67 -5.62
N LYS A 16 -6.29 -7.82 -6.39
CA LYS A 16 -6.92 -6.69 -7.08
C LYS A 16 -7.56 -5.68 -6.13
N ALA A 17 -8.05 -6.11 -4.96
CA ALA A 17 -8.64 -5.19 -3.99
C ALA A 17 -7.59 -4.21 -3.45
N GLN A 18 -6.42 -4.71 -3.10
CA GLN A 18 -5.28 -3.91 -2.68
C GLN A 18 -4.80 -2.99 -3.82
N LEU A 19 -4.69 -3.51 -5.05
CA LEU A 19 -4.28 -2.71 -6.20
C LEU A 19 -5.25 -1.54 -6.46
N ASP A 20 -6.55 -1.81 -6.48
CA ASP A 20 -7.55 -0.77 -6.73
C ASP A 20 -7.55 0.29 -5.61
N PHE A 21 -7.32 -0.13 -4.36
CA PHE A 21 -7.15 0.78 -3.23
C PHE A 21 -5.94 1.72 -3.42
N ILE A 22 -4.78 1.15 -3.74
CA ILE A 22 -3.55 1.93 -4.01
C ILE A 22 -3.78 2.90 -5.17
N LYS A 23 -4.35 2.43 -6.29
CA LYS A 23 -4.66 3.29 -7.44
C LYS A 23 -5.59 4.44 -7.09
N GLY A 24 -6.59 4.19 -6.24
CA GLY A 24 -7.50 5.22 -5.75
C GLY A 24 -6.77 6.31 -4.97
N TYR A 25 -5.86 5.92 -4.07
CA TYR A 25 -5.02 6.85 -3.33
C TYR A 25 -4.13 7.67 -4.28
N CYS A 26 -3.40 6.99 -5.16
CA CYS A 26 -2.48 7.62 -6.11
C CYS A 26 -3.20 8.63 -7.00
N LYS A 27 -4.38 8.27 -7.52
CA LYS A 27 -5.20 9.17 -8.34
C LYS A 27 -5.60 10.44 -7.58
N GLU A 28 -6.03 10.32 -6.33
CA GLU A 28 -6.37 11.46 -5.48
C GLU A 28 -5.13 12.31 -5.16
N ALA A 29 -3.96 11.66 -5.04
CA ALA A 29 -2.68 12.34 -4.89
C ALA A 29 -2.20 13.00 -6.20
N GLY A 30 -2.91 12.77 -7.33
CA GLY A 30 -2.66 13.37 -8.63
C GLY A 30 -1.67 12.60 -9.49
N TRP A 31 -1.39 11.32 -9.20
CA TRP A 31 -0.72 10.45 -10.16
C TRP A 31 -1.72 10.01 -11.25
N ASP A 32 -1.27 10.06 -12.49
CA ASP A 32 -1.99 9.46 -13.62
C ASP A 32 -1.76 7.93 -13.64
N ASN A 33 -2.70 7.18 -14.16
CA ASN A 33 -2.51 5.73 -14.39
C ASN A 33 -1.30 5.41 -15.27
N ARG A 34 -0.91 6.33 -16.17
CA ARG A 34 0.30 6.21 -17.00
C ARG A 34 1.59 6.27 -16.18
N ALA A 35 1.55 6.78 -14.96
CA ALA A 35 2.70 6.75 -14.06
C ALA A 35 3.01 5.33 -13.58
N ILE A 36 2.04 4.41 -13.62
CA ILE A 36 2.23 3.02 -13.17
C ILE A 36 2.93 2.24 -14.27
N ILE A 37 4.23 1.98 -14.05
CA ILE A 37 5.08 1.26 -15.02
C ILE A 37 5.18 -0.24 -14.73
N SER A 38 4.78 -0.68 -13.54
CA SER A 38 4.73 -2.09 -13.15
C SER A 38 3.66 -2.30 -12.08
N GLN A 39 2.91 -3.37 -12.22
CA GLN A 39 1.95 -3.81 -11.20
C GLN A 39 2.01 -5.34 -11.12
N ASP A 40 2.58 -5.83 -10.02
CA ASP A 40 2.71 -7.25 -9.75
C ASP A 40 1.66 -7.67 -8.70
N LEU A 41 0.80 -8.59 -9.11
CA LEU A 41 -0.26 -9.21 -8.29
C LEU A 41 0.00 -10.69 -8.16
N CYS A 42 -0.36 -11.27 -7.03
CA CYS A 42 -0.33 -12.71 -6.87
C CYS A 42 -1.26 -13.36 -7.91
N PRO A 43 -0.77 -14.34 -8.69
CA PRO A 43 -1.60 -15.05 -9.66
C PRO A 43 -2.76 -15.79 -8.97
N ALA A 44 -3.90 -15.84 -9.65
CA ALA A 44 -5.04 -16.63 -9.19
C ALA A 44 -4.65 -18.11 -9.03
N GLY A 45 -5.13 -18.76 -7.96
CA GLY A 45 -4.83 -20.16 -7.67
C GLY A 45 -3.52 -20.40 -6.90
N SER A 46 -2.77 -19.35 -6.53
CA SER A 46 -1.65 -19.46 -5.61
C SER A 46 -2.12 -19.84 -4.20
N GLN A 47 -1.34 -20.68 -3.49
CA GLN A 47 -1.74 -21.17 -2.16
C GLN A 47 -1.79 -20.07 -1.10
N SER A 48 -0.86 -19.09 -1.18
CA SER A 48 -0.77 -17.99 -0.22
C SER A 48 -0.30 -16.73 -0.93
N ALA A 49 -1.19 -15.73 -0.99
CA ALA A 49 -0.89 -14.46 -1.64
C ALA A 49 0.19 -13.67 -0.85
N GLU A 50 0.14 -13.70 0.47
CA GLU A 50 1.13 -13.02 1.30
C GLU A 50 2.53 -13.65 1.18
N GLN A 51 2.60 -14.98 1.08
CA GLN A 51 3.86 -15.67 0.84
C GLN A 51 4.42 -15.29 -0.53
N TRP A 52 3.58 -15.27 -1.56
CA TRP A 52 3.98 -14.87 -2.90
C TRP A 52 4.57 -13.44 -2.92
N VAL A 53 3.94 -12.48 -2.22
CA VAL A 53 4.48 -11.11 -2.12
C VAL A 53 5.84 -11.11 -1.44
N ARG A 54 6.02 -11.87 -0.34
CA ARG A 54 7.31 -11.96 0.36
C ARG A 54 8.41 -12.53 -0.53
N GLU A 55 8.13 -13.59 -1.26
CA GLU A 55 9.08 -14.22 -2.19
C GLU A 55 9.40 -13.30 -3.39
N ARG A 56 8.41 -12.55 -3.85
CA ARG A 56 8.55 -11.62 -4.99
C ARG A 56 9.29 -10.34 -4.62
N PHE A 57 9.24 -9.92 -3.36
CA PHE A 57 9.73 -8.62 -2.90
C PHE A 57 11.20 -8.36 -3.24
N GLU A 58 12.09 -9.32 -3.00
CA GLU A 58 13.52 -9.17 -3.29
C GLU A 58 13.77 -8.85 -4.77
N LYS A 59 13.13 -9.59 -5.67
CA LYS A 59 13.25 -9.38 -7.12
C LYS A 59 12.71 -8.01 -7.52
N THR A 60 11.57 -7.63 -6.97
CA THR A 60 10.91 -6.33 -7.25
C THR A 60 11.79 -5.17 -6.76
N LEU A 61 12.34 -5.28 -5.56
CA LEU A 61 13.24 -4.27 -4.99
C LEU A 61 14.53 -4.13 -5.82
N ARG A 62 15.11 -5.22 -6.29
CA ARG A 62 16.28 -5.17 -7.19
C ARG A 62 15.94 -4.46 -8.50
N THR A 63 14.79 -4.74 -9.10
CA THR A 63 14.32 -4.07 -10.33
C THR A 63 14.09 -2.59 -10.08
N PHE A 64 13.48 -2.22 -8.96
CA PHE A 64 13.30 -0.83 -8.53
C PHE A 64 14.66 -0.12 -8.39
N ARG A 65 15.60 -0.72 -7.66
CA ARG A 65 16.95 -0.15 -7.45
C ARG A 65 17.69 0.06 -8.76
N GLY A 66 17.56 -0.85 -9.72
CA GLY A 66 18.13 -0.70 -11.06
C GLY A 66 17.60 0.55 -11.79
N LYS A 67 16.30 0.80 -11.70
CA LYS A 67 15.68 2.00 -12.30
C LYS A 67 16.03 3.29 -11.54
N TYR A 68 15.94 3.24 -10.21
CA TYR A 68 16.25 4.37 -9.34
C TYR A 68 17.73 4.79 -9.45
N GLY A 69 18.65 3.82 -9.45
CA GLY A 69 20.08 4.05 -9.63
C GLY A 69 20.48 4.64 -11.01
N GLN A 70 19.60 4.53 -12.02
CA GLN A 70 19.76 5.20 -13.32
C GLN A 70 19.25 6.66 -13.31
N GLY A 71 18.96 7.24 -12.14
CA GLY A 71 18.48 8.61 -12.02
C GLY A 71 17.00 8.79 -12.40
N ARG A 72 16.24 7.70 -12.52
CA ARG A 72 14.80 7.79 -12.77
C ARG A 72 14.06 8.09 -11.46
N SER A 73 13.11 8.99 -11.53
CA SER A 73 12.20 9.24 -10.41
C SER A 73 11.16 8.10 -10.37
N VAL A 74 11.40 7.11 -9.53
CA VAL A 74 10.56 5.92 -9.36
C VAL A 74 10.24 5.72 -7.89
N VAL A 75 9.00 5.36 -7.59
CA VAL A 75 8.53 4.98 -6.25
C VAL A 75 8.06 3.53 -6.28
N LEU A 76 8.41 2.74 -5.28
CA LEU A 76 7.91 1.38 -5.09
C LEU A 76 6.86 1.38 -3.97
N LEU A 77 5.66 0.94 -4.31
CA LEU A 77 4.55 0.74 -3.37
C LEU A 77 4.33 -0.75 -3.16
N VAL A 78 4.42 -1.21 -1.92
CA VAL A 78 4.18 -2.60 -1.55
C VAL A 78 3.02 -2.65 -0.56
N MET A 79 2.03 -3.52 -0.82
CA MET A 79 0.96 -3.79 0.16
C MET A 79 0.87 -5.28 0.42
N ILE A 80 0.82 -5.64 1.69
CA ILE A 80 0.75 -7.01 2.17
C ILE A 80 -0.10 -7.08 3.44
N ASP A 81 -1.03 -8.02 3.51
CA ASP A 81 -1.90 -8.18 4.66
C ASP A 81 -1.12 -8.57 5.93
N GLY A 82 -1.48 -7.97 7.04
CA GLY A 82 -0.89 -8.26 8.34
C GLY A 82 -1.30 -9.63 8.88
N ASP A 83 -2.48 -10.10 8.51
CA ASP A 83 -3.11 -11.28 9.10
C ASP A 83 -3.12 -11.20 10.64
N LYS A 84 -2.49 -12.15 11.32
CA LYS A 84 -2.32 -12.18 12.78
C LYS A 84 -1.12 -11.38 13.29
N PHE A 85 -0.23 -10.93 12.38
CA PHE A 85 1.00 -10.24 12.74
C PHE A 85 0.77 -8.73 12.91
N SER A 86 1.61 -8.09 13.71
CA SER A 86 1.68 -6.64 13.76
C SER A 86 2.30 -6.06 12.49
N VAL A 87 2.12 -4.77 12.25
CA VAL A 87 2.76 -4.05 11.14
C VAL A 87 4.28 -4.25 11.15
N SER A 88 4.91 -4.10 12.33
CA SER A 88 6.36 -4.25 12.48
C SER A 88 6.84 -5.65 12.16
N GLU A 89 6.15 -6.67 12.67
CA GLU A 89 6.49 -8.08 12.41
C GLU A 89 6.35 -8.41 10.92
N ARG A 90 5.26 -7.98 10.28
CA ARG A 90 5.05 -8.23 8.85
C ARG A 90 6.09 -7.52 7.98
N LYS A 91 6.45 -6.28 8.29
CA LYS A 91 7.54 -5.56 7.61
C LYS A 91 8.89 -6.27 7.79
N LYS A 92 9.19 -6.81 8.98
CA LYS A 92 10.41 -7.61 9.21
C LYS A 92 10.43 -8.89 8.38
N GLN A 93 9.30 -9.63 8.32
CA GLN A 93 9.19 -10.84 7.50
C GLN A 93 9.40 -10.54 6.02
N LEU A 94 8.80 -9.46 5.50
CA LEU A 94 8.94 -9.02 4.11
C LEU A 94 10.40 -8.69 3.77
N GLN A 95 11.11 -8.06 4.70
CA GLN A 95 12.48 -7.58 4.52
C GLN A 95 13.56 -8.55 5.05
N GLN A 96 13.21 -9.81 5.30
CA GLN A 96 14.12 -10.79 5.89
C GLN A 96 15.41 -10.98 5.10
N ASN A 97 15.31 -11.04 3.78
CA ASN A 97 16.45 -11.28 2.89
C ASN A 97 17.06 -9.99 2.30
N VAL A 98 16.28 -8.91 2.25
CA VAL A 98 16.69 -7.64 1.68
C VAL A 98 15.95 -6.50 2.37
N GLN A 99 16.69 -5.51 2.83
CA GLN A 99 16.11 -4.37 3.55
C GLN A 99 16.06 -3.12 2.66
N CYS A 100 14.98 -2.35 2.82
CA CYS A 100 14.90 -0.99 2.29
C CYS A 100 15.63 -0.02 3.22
N THR A 101 16.23 1.01 2.64
CA THR A 101 16.78 2.13 3.41
C THR A 101 15.74 3.25 3.57
N ALA A 102 15.92 4.09 4.58
CA ALA A 102 15.01 5.22 4.80
C ALA A 102 15.04 6.26 3.65
N GLN A 103 16.12 6.29 2.88
CA GLN A 103 16.32 7.19 1.74
C GLN A 103 15.69 6.68 0.45
N GLU A 104 15.43 5.38 0.36
CA GLU A 104 14.77 4.82 -0.83
C GLU A 104 13.29 5.18 -0.84
N PRO A 105 12.74 5.64 -1.97
CA PRO A 105 11.32 5.93 -2.12
C PRO A 105 10.50 4.62 -2.24
N VAL A 106 10.55 3.81 -1.19
CA VAL A 106 9.81 2.56 -1.03
C VAL A 106 8.84 2.72 0.13
N ALA A 107 7.56 2.51 -0.11
CA ALA A 107 6.54 2.53 0.93
C ALA A 107 5.93 1.13 1.09
N ILE A 108 5.84 0.66 2.33
CA ILE A 108 5.30 -0.66 2.67
C ILE A 108 4.06 -0.47 3.54
N PHE A 109 2.92 -0.89 3.02
CA PHE A 109 1.61 -0.79 3.65
C PHE A 109 1.19 -2.17 4.18
N VAL A 110 0.81 -2.22 5.45
CA VAL A 110 0.39 -3.45 6.11
C VAL A 110 -0.96 -3.23 6.77
N PRO A 111 -2.08 -3.42 6.05
CA PRO A 111 -3.39 -3.46 6.69
C PRO A 111 -3.42 -4.56 7.75
N LYS A 112 -3.80 -4.24 8.98
CA LYS A 112 -3.95 -5.24 10.03
C LYS A 112 -5.06 -6.21 9.62
N ARG A 113 -4.80 -7.50 9.68
CA ARG A 113 -5.59 -8.57 9.08
C ARG A 113 -5.62 -8.47 7.55
N ASN A 114 -6.42 -7.56 7.00
CA ASN A 114 -6.60 -7.39 5.55
C ASN A 114 -7.08 -5.96 5.24
N ILE A 115 -7.12 -5.61 3.95
CA ILE A 115 -7.53 -4.28 3.49
C ILE A 115 -8.95 -3.90 3.91
N GLN A 116 -9.82 -4.87 4.16
CA GLN A 116 -11.19 -4.63 4.57
C GLN A 116 -11.29 -3.97 5.95
N SER A 117 -10.30 -4.14 6.82
CA SER A 117 -10.26 -3.43 8.11
C SER A 117 -10.12 -1.91 7.91
N TRP A 118 -9.36 -1.47 6.92
CA TRP A 118 -9.26 -0.06 6.57
C TRP A 118 -10.53 0.49 5.93
N MET A 119 -11.20 -0.34 5.10
CA MET A 119 -12.49 0.04 4.53
C MET A 119 -13.55 0.25 5.60
N ALA A 120 -13.62 -0.65 6.59
CA ALA A 120 -14.52 -0.54 7.71
C ALA A 120 -14.29 0.74 8.53
N PHE A 121 -13.02 1.07 8.80
CA PHE A 121 -12.67 2.31 9.47
C PHE A 121 -13.14 3.55 8.69
N LEU A 122 -12.90 3.57 7.39
CA LEU A 122 -13.26 4.71 6.53
C LEU A 122 -14.78 4.88 6.36
N ASP A 123 -15.56 3.82 6.56
CA ASP A 123 -17.03 3.87 6.56
C ASP A 123 -17.62 4.15 7.96
N GLY A 124 -16.79 4.26 9.00
CA GLY A 124 -17.26 4.45 10.38
C GLY A 124 -17.85 3.20 11.03
N ASP A 125 -17.54 2.03 10.48
CA ASP A 125 -18.06 0.72 10.91
C ASP A 125 -16.96 -0.14 11.58
N PHE A 126 -16.00 0.50 12.16
CA PHE A 126 -14.79 -0.12 12.71
C PHE A 126 -14.88 -0.20 14.24
N GLU A 127 -14.69 -1.40 14.79
CA GLU A 127 -14.58 -1.61 16.23
C GLU A 127 -13.12 -1.70 16.68
N ASN A 128 -12.34 -2.57 16.03
CA ASN A 128 -10.93 -2.74 16.31
C ASN A 128 -10.21 -3.46 15.14
N GLU A 129 -8.88 -3.46 15.14
CA GLU A 129 -8.07 -4.07 14.10
C GLU A 129 -8.02 -5.62 14.15
N GLU A 130 -8.47 -6.24 15.23
CA GLU A 130 -8.46 -7.70 15.37
C GLU A 130 -9.71 -8.37 14.78
N GLN A 131 -10.75 -7.58 14.51
CA GLN A 131 -11.99 -8.09 13.91
C GLN A 131 -11.78 -8.36 12.41
N ASP A 132 -12.39 -9.43 11.90
CA ASP A 132 -12.39 -9.75 10.48
C ASP A 132 -13.58 -9.10 9.77
N TYR A 133 -13.30 -8.16 8.89
CA TYR A 133 -14.30 -7.44 8.08
C TYR A 133 -14.46 -8.02 6.67
N LYS A 134 -13.74 -9.10 6.34
CA LYS A 134 -13.65 -9.62 4.97
C LYS A 134 -15.00 -9.95 4.38
N GLN A 135 -15.86 -10.66 5.11
CA GLN A 135 -17.19 -11.05 4.62
C GLN A 135 -18.05 -9.84 4.27
N LYS A 136 -18.04 -8.80 5.11
CA LYS A 136 -18.85 -7.59 4.93
C LYS A 136 -18.38 -6.74 3.77
N TYR A 137 -17.05 -6.63 3.58
CA TYR A 137 -16.44 -5.72 2.61
C TYR A 137 -15.89 -6.39 1.34
N GLN A 138 -15.89 -7.71 1.26
CA GLN A 138 -15.33 -8.46 0.13
C GLN A 138 -15.97 -8.12 -1.23
N ARG A 139 -17.24 -7.74 -1.25
CA ARG A 139 -18.01 -7.43 -2.46
C ARG A 139 -18.24 -5.94 -2.67
N GLN A 140 -17.67 -5.10 -1.82
CA GLN A 140 -17.82 -3.65 -1.96
C GLN A 140 -16.91 -3.14 -3.07
N SER A 141 -17.49 -2.62 -4.14
CA SER A 141 -16.79 -2.02 -5.28
C SER A 141 -17.28 -0.58 -5.45
N PRO A 142 -16.42 0.34 -5.83
CA PRO A 142 -15.00 0.15 -6.15
C PRO A 142 -14.08 0.45 -4.94
N ASN A 143 -13.10 -0.43 -4.70
CA ASN A 143 -12.09 -0.25 -3.64
C ASN A 143 -11.27 1.03 -3.83
N SER A 144 -11.17 1.54 -5.04
CA SER A 144 -10.54 2.83 -5.34
C SER A 144 -11.17 4.03 -4.61
N LYS A 145 -12.47 3.96 -4.28
CA LYS A 145 -13.16 4.97 -3.45
C LYS A 145 -12.49 5.08 -2.06
N TYR A 146 -12.21 3.94 -1.46
CA TYR A 146 -11.58 3.89 -0.14
C TYR A 146 -10.15 4.43 -0.15
N GLY A 147 -9.38 4.12 -1.18
CA GLY A 147 -8.05 4.70 -1.36
C GLY A 147 -8.08 6.23 -1.44
N ARG A 148 -9.03 6.80 -2.20
CA ARG A 148 -9.25 8.26 -2.26
C ARG A 148 -9.63 8.84 -0.90
N ASN A 149 -10.53 8.17 -0.18
CA ASN A 149 -10.96 8.60 1.14
C ASN A 149 -9.82 8.55 2.15
N LEU A 150 -8.97 7.51 2.11
CA LEU A 150 -7.79 7.42 2.97
C LEU A 150 -6.85 8.63 2.75
N ARG A 151 -6.61 9.01 1.50
CA ARG A 151 -5.76 10.18 1.26
C ARG A 151 -6.31 11.45 1.89
N LYS A 152 -7.60 11.71 1.70
CA LYS A 152 -8.27 12.85 2.35
C LYS A 152 -8.14 12.78 3.86
N PHE A 153 -8.30 11.58 4.42
CA PHE A 153 -8.19 11.34 5.85
C PHE A 153 -6.76 11.58 6.37
N CYS A 154 -5.73 11.03 5.71
CA CYS A 154 -4.33 11.25 6.09
C CYS A 154 -3.91 12.74 6.03
N LEU A 155 -4.55 13.54 5.19
CA LEU A 155 -4.27 14.98 5.09
C LEU A 155 -5.11 15.83 6.05
N SER A 156 -6.18 15.27 6.61
CA SER A 156 -7.03 15.98 7.57
C SER A 156 -6.38 15.96 8.95
N SER A 157 -6.53 17.05 9.69
CA SER A 157 -6.16 17.12 11.12
C SER A 157 -7.27 16.51 11.97
N SER A 158 -7.71 15.28 11.64
CA SER A 158 -8.80 14.63 12.36
C SER A 158 -8.39 14.34 13.82
N PRO A 159 -9.23 14.66 14.81
CA PRO A 159 -8.98 14.31 16.21
C PRO A 159 -9.22 12.82 16.50
N GLU A 160 -9.73 12.06 15.55
CA GLU A 160 -9.96 10.63 15.72
C GLU A 160 -8.64 9.89 15.82
N LYS A 161 -8.55 9.03 16.82
CA LYS A 161 -7.38 8.16 17.00
C LYS A 161 -7.37 7.12 15.89
N LEU A 162 -6.37 7.20 15.03
CA LEU A 162 -6.14 6.21 13.99
C LEU A 162 -5.83 4.83 14.55
N PRO A 163 -6.34 3.76 13.94
CA PRO A 163 -5.78 2.42 14.11
C PRO A 163 -4.29 2.42 13.79
N ALA A 164 -3.51 1.63 14.52
CA ALA A 164 -2.05 1.64 14.39
C ALA A 164 -1.57 1.36 12.96
N SER A 165 -2.22 0.45 12.24
CA SER A 165 -1.86 0.14 10.85
C SER A 165 -2.17 1.28 9.87
N LEU A 166 -3.23 2.05 10.11
CA LEU A 166 -3.57 3.23 9.32
C LEU A 166 -2.66 4.42 9.64
N GLU A 167 -2.30 4.60 10.91
CA GLU A 167 -1.32 5.62 11.31
C GLU A 167 0.03 5.37 10.62
N ASP A 168 0.50 4.13 10.61
CA ASP A 168 1.71 3.74 9.88
C ASP A 168 1.57 4.00 8.37
N ALA A 169 0.43 3.64 7.78
CA ALA A 169 0.18 3.88 6.35
C ALA A 169 0.18 5.37 6.01
N CYS A 170 -0.44 6.23 6.83
CA CYS A 170 -0.40 7.68 6.60
C CYS A 170 1.03 8.24 6.68
N LYS A 171 1.87 7.71 7.57
CA LYS A 171 3.30 8.08 7.65
C LYS A 171 4.06 7.65 6.38
N GLU A 172 3.84 6.43 5.90
CA GLU A 172 4.43 5.93 4.66
C GLU A 172 4.00 6.78 3.44
N TRP A 173 2.71 7.07 3.31
CA TRP A 173 2.19 7.96 2.27
C TRP A 173 2.79 9.37 2.35
N GLY A 174 2.85 9.96 3.55
CA GLY A 174 3.44 11.30 3.75
C GLY A 174 4.90 11.37 3.36
N ARG A 175 5.63 10.27 3.44
CA ARG A 175 7.03 10.18 3.05
C ARG A 175 7.21 10.23 1.53
N ILE A 176 6.33 9.57 0.77
CA ILE A 176 6.41 9.50 -0.70
C ILE A 176 5.63 10.61 -1.42
N ASP A 177 4.63 11.21 -0.80
CA ASP A 177 3.86 12.33 -1.38
C ASP A 177 4.73 13.59 -1.62
N ARG A 178 5.90 13.65 -0.99
CA ARG A 178 6.85 14.77 -1.11
C ARG A 178 7.81 14.62 -2.30
N LEU A 179 7.79 13.48 -2.98
CA LEU A 179 8.62 13.15 -4.12
C LEU A 179 7.90 13.47 -5.42
#